data_64c2dd102c0e6d694cb97a5ac17ba337
#
_entry.id   64c2dd102c0e6d694cb97a5ac17ba337
#
_cell.length_a   1.000
_cell.length_b   1.000
_cell.length_c   1.000
_cell.angle_alpha   90.00
_cell.angle_beta   90.00
_cell.angle_gamma   90.00
#
_symmetry.space_group_name_H-M   'P 1'
#
loop_
_entity.id
_entity.type
_entity.pdbx_description
1 polymer ?
#
loop_
_entity_poly.entity_id
_entity_poly.type
_entity_poly.pdbx_seq_one_letter_code
_entity_poly.pdbx_strand_id
1 'polypeptide(L)'
;DLGIAQDEIRRRNFIRTFPHQTPVALTYDTGDYDASMNKAREIADVAGFAARKAASAKHGKLRGMGYSSYIEACGLAPSNVAGALGARAGLFEAGEIRVNPTGSVSVFTGSHSHGQGHETTFAQIVAARLGISVDAVDVVHGDTGRIPFGMGTYGSRSLSVGGSAIVKALDKIVNKGKKIAAHLLEAAEGDIEFKDGKFTVAGTDRSKTFGEVALTAYVPHNYPLDKLEPGLNETAFYDPTNFTYPAGTHICEVEIDPDTGVVTVAKFTACDDFGNIINPMIVEGQVHGGLAQGLGQ
;
A
#
# COMPACT_ATOMS: atom_id res chain seq x y z
N ASP A 1 19.18 22.85 -24.48
CA ASP A 1 20.38 23.70 -24.46
C ASP A 1 21.70 22.90 -24.37
N LEU A 2 21.69 21.71 -23.76
CA LEU A 2 22.87 20.85 -23.62
C LEU A 2 23.08 19.87 -24.78
N GLY A 3 22.14 19.78 -25.74
CA GLY A 3 22.19 18.79 -26.82
C GLY A 3 22.09 17.33 -26.36
N ILE A 4 21.69 17.07 -25.12
CA ILE A 4 21.53 15.73 -24.54
C ILE A 4 20.04 15.32 -24.67
N ALA A 5 19.77 14.06 -25.08
CA ALA A 5 18.41 13.54 -25.15
C ALA A 5 17.72 13.57 -23.78
N GLN A 6 16.38 13.75 -23.76
CA GLN A 6 15.61 13.93 -22.54
C GLN A 6 15.72 12.72 -21.59
N ASP A 7 15.69 11.53 -22.11
CA ASP A 7 15.85 10.28 -21.32
C ASP A 7 17.30 10.13 -20.83
N GLU A 8 18.29 10.45 -21.65
CA GLU A 8 19.71 10.31 -21.31
C GLU A 8 20.10 11.24 -20.13
N ILE A 9 19.64 12.49 -20.14
CA ILE A 9 19.94 13.40 -19.03
C ILE A 9 19.34 12.90 -17.71
N ARG A 10 18.15 12.26 -17.75
CA ARG A 10 17.54 11.64 -16.57
C ARG A 10 18.36 10.44 -16.08
N ARG A 11 18.75 9.55 -16.99
CA ARG A 11 19.58 8.37 -16.66
C ARG A 11 20.90 8.73 -15.98
N ARG A 12 21.55 9.81 -16.40
CA ARG A 12 22.78 10.30 -15.77
C ARG A 12 22.56 10.77 -14.33
N ASN A 13 21.34 11.15 -13.99
CA ASN A 13 20.99 11.65 -12.67
C ASN A 13 20.24 10.62 -11.80
N PHE A 14 19.96 9.42 -12.31
CA PHE A 14 19.30 8.40 -11.52
C PHE A 14 20.19 7.87 -10.41
N ILE A 15 19.62 7.75 -9.23
CA ILE A 15 20.20 7.06 -8.09
C ILE A 15 20.16 5.55 -8.37
N ARG A 16 21.28 4.85 -8.11
CA ARG A 16 21.41 3.40 -8.37
C ARG A 16 21.88 2.61 -7.17
N THR A 17 22.15 3.30 -6.05
CA THR A 17 22.60 2.64 -4.82
C THR A 17 21.65 3.02 -3.70
N PHE A 18 21.09 2.01 -3.05
CA PHE A 18 20.13 2.16 -1.96
C PHE A 18 20.60 1.40 -0.71
N PRO A 19 20.22 1.82 0.52
CA PRO A 19 19.53 3.09 0.78
C PRO A 19 20.39 4.30 0.41
N HIS A 20 19.76 5.36 -0.08
CA HIS A 20 20.44 6.59 -0.52
C HIS A 20 20.11 7.77 0.38
N GLN A 21 21.10 8.29 1.09
CA GLN A 21 20.96 9.50 1.89
C GLN A 21 21.00 10.72 0.98
N THR A 22 19.91 11.50 0.98
CA THR A 22 19.84 12.76 0.22
C THR A 22 20.54 13.92 0.97
N PRO A 23 20.91 14.99 0.28
CA PRO A 23 21.44 16.19 0.94
C PRO A 23 20.45 16.90 1.87
N VAL A 24 19.14 16.61 1.74
CA VAL A 24 18.04 17.29 2.46
C VAL A 24 17.34 16.39 3.49
N ALA A 25 18.07 15.56 4.16
CA ALA A 25 17.61 14.76 5.30
C ALA A 25 16.68 13.56 5.00
N LEU A 26 16.32 13.29 3.74
CA LEU A 26 15.55 12.09 3.38
C LEU A 26 16.47 10.93 3.03
N THR A 27 16.07 9.71 3.37
CA THR A 27 16.79 8.49 2.99
C THR A 27 15.89 7.65 2.11
N TYR A 28 16.18 7.57 0.82
CA TYR A 28 15.43 6.74 -0.12
C TYR A 28 15.74 5.27 0.12
N ASP A 29 14.69 4.46 0.23
CA ASP A 29 14.78 3.07 0.67
C ASP A 29 15.24 2.12 -0.45
N THR A 30 14.61 2.19 -1.63
CA THR A 30 14.87 1.32 -2.78
C THR A 30 14.38 1.97 -4.07
N GLY A 31 14.70 1.38 -5.22
CA GLY A 31 14.18 1.78 -6.53
C GLY A 31 14.99 1.20 -7.68
N ASP A 32 14.33 1.06 -8.85
CA ASP A 32 14.97 0.79 -10.15
C ASP A 32 14.41 1.75 -11.20
N TYR A 33 14.97 2.95 -11.23
CA TYR A 33 14.50 4.02 -12.11
C TYR A 33 14.84 3.77 -13.59
N ASP A 34 15.90 3.01 -13.86
CA ASP A 34 16.25 2.60 -15.21
C ASP A 34 15.24 1.59 -15.76
N ALA A 35 14.75 0.65 -14.94
CA ALA A 35 13.71 -0.31 -15.34
C ALA A 35 12.40 0.40 -15.69
N SER A 36 11.91 1.29 -14.83
CA SER A 36 10.70 2.09 -15.07
C SER A 36 10.80 2.92 -16.35
N MET A 37 11.93 3.61 -16.55
CA MET A 37 12.20 4.39 -17.76
C MET A 37 12.22 3.51 -19.02
N ASN A 38 12.89 2.37 -18.97
CA ASN A 38 12.99 1.45 -20.12
C ASN A 38 11.61 0.94 -20.51
N LYS A 39 10.80 0.53 -19.50
CA LYS A 39 9.46 0.00 -19.75
C LYS A 39 8.51 1.08 -20.26
N ALA A 40 8.56 2.30 -19.71
CA ALA A 40 7.78 3.43 -20.20
C ALA A 40 8.11 3.75 -21.67
N ARG A 41 9.40 3.75 -22.05
CA ARG A 41 9.84 4.00 -23.41
C ARG A 41 9.38 2.92 -24.40
N GLU A 42 9.41 1.65 -23.97
CA GLU A 42 8.90 0.52 -24.76
C GLU A 42 7.41 0.69 -25.06
N ILE A 43 6.59 0.90 -24.00
CA ILE A 43 5.12 1.04 -24.10
C ILE A 43 4.74 2.30 -24.91
N ALA A 44 5.47 3.40 -24.72
CA ALA A 44 5.25 4.63 -25.47
C ALA A 44 5.65 4.51 -26.95
N ASP A 45 6.40 3.49 -27.31
CA ASP A 45 7.03 3.37 -28.63
C ASP A 45 7.83 4.65 -29.00
N VAL A 46 8.78 4.99 -28.14
CA VAL A 46 9.61 6.17 -28.35
C VAL A 46 10.37 6.12 -29.67
N ALA A 47 10.78 4.93 -30.11
CA ALA A 47 11.47 4.74 -31.38
C ALA A 47 10.63 5.18 -32.60
N GLY A 48 9.30 4.97 -32.54
CA GLY A 48 8.37 5.37 -33.60
C GLY A 48 7.98 6.84 -33.56
N PHE A 49 8.41 7.62 -32.56
CA PHE A 49 7.98 9.02 -32.38
C PHE A 49 8.32 9.92 -33.56
N ALA A 50 9.51 9.78 -34.15
CA ALA A 50 9.92 10.61 -35.31
C ALA A 50 8.99 10.45 -36.50
N ALA A 51 8.53 9.23 -36.77
CA ALA A 51 7.57 8.95 -37.85
C ALA A 51 6.19 9.55 -37.53
N ARG A 52 5.70 9.46 -36.30
CA ARG A 52 4.44 10.07 -35.87
C ARG A 52 4.49 11.59 -35.96
N LYS A 53 5.62 12.19 -35.55
CA LYS A 53 5.83 13.65 -35.66
C LYS A 53 5.81 14.10 -37.11
N ALA A 54 6.47 13.37 -38.02
CA ALA A 54 6.45 13.66 -39.45
C ALA A 54 5.05 13.51 -40.05
N ALA A 55 4.26 12.51 -39.59
CA ALA A 55 2.88 12.34 -40.03
C ALA A 55 1.99 13.52 -39.60
N SER A 56 2.08 13.99 -38.34
CA SER A 56 1.34 15.17 -37.87
C SER A 56 1.70 16.43 -38.70
N ALA A 57 2.98 16.62 -39.00
CA ALA A 57 3.42 17.78 -39.81
C ALA A 57 2.82 17.80 -41.20
N LYS A 58 2.55 16.64 -41.84
CA LYS A 58 1.85 16.58 -43.14
C LYS A 58 0.40 17.09 -43.08
N HIS A 59 -0.18 17.13 -41.89
CA HIS A 59 -1.54 17.65 -41.64
C HIS A 59 -1.48 19.05 -40.95
N GLY A 60 -0.36 19.74 -41.02
CA GLY A 60 -0.21 21.08 -40.45
C GLY A 60 -0.16 21.12 -38.93
N LYS A 61 0.01 19.95 -38.25
CA LYS A 61 0.03 19.87 -36.79
C LYS A 61 1.46 19.81 -36.25
N LEU A 62 1.66 20.35 -35.05
CA LEU A 62 2.90 20.19 -34.27
C LEU A 62 2.74 19.00 -33.34
N ARG A 63 3.81 18.19 -33.21
CA ARG A 63 3.78 17.06 -32.29
C ARG A 63 5.01 17.09 -31.38
N GLY A 64 4.77 16.91 -30.06
CA GLY A 64 5.79 16.93 -29.05
C GLY A 64 5.67 15.73 -28.10
N MET A 65 6.80 15.38 -27.46
CA MET A 65 6.85 14.34 -26.46
C MET A 65 7.68 14.83 -25.27
N GLY A 66 7.15 14.61 -24.06
CA GLY A 66 7.81 14.97 -22.79
C GLY A 66 7.91 13.78 -21.87
N TYR A 67 8.90 13.85 -20.96
CA TYR A 67 9.17 12.87 -19.92
C TYR A 67 9.04 13.48 -18.54
N SER A 68 8.46 12.71 -17.60
CA SER A 68 8.54 12.97 -16.17
C SER A 68 9.05 11.70 -15.49
N SER A 69 10.15 11.79 -14.75
CA SER A 69 10.56 10.74 -13.81
C SER A 69 10.43 11.31 -12.42
N TYR A 70 9.75 10.60 -11.54
CA TYR A 70 9.42 11.08 -10.21
C TYR A 70 9.73 10.05 -9.13
N ILE A 71 9.82 10.53 -7.93
CA ILE A 71 9.79 9.76 -6.68
C ILE A 71 8.86 10.51 -5.71
N GLU A 72 8.06 9.80 -4.95
CA GLU A 72 7.17 10.36 -3.94
C GLU A 72 7.62 9.94 -2.54
N ALA A 73 7.52 10.83 -1.57
CA ALA A 73 7.65 10.51 -0.16
C ALA A 73 6.27 10.11 0.39
N CYS A 74 5.98 8.81 0.40
CA CYS A 74 4.74 8.23 0.92
C CYS A 74 4.85 7.88 2.41
N GLY A 75 3.71 7.73 3.05
CA GLY A 75 3.65 7.39 4.47
C GLY A 75 3.88 8.60 5.36
N LEU A 76 3.29 9.73 4.99
CA LEU A 76 3.41 11.01 5.69
C LEU A 76 2.82 10.91 7.10
N ALA A 77 3.61 11.23 8.11
CA ALA A 77 5.07 11.29 8.18
C ALA A 77 5.52 10.44 9.36
N PRO A 78 6.74 9.96 9.38
CA PRO A 78 7.33 9.49 10.64
C PRO A 78 7.24 10.61 11.68
N SER A 79 6.76 10.31 12.90
CA SER A 79 6.54 11.35 13.94
C SER A 79 7.83 12.06 14.33
N ASN A 80 8.97 11.36 14.29
CA ASN A 80 10.29 11.95 14.56
C ASN A 80 10.66 13.01 13.53
N VAL A 81 10.42 12.76 12.23
CA VAL A 81 10.70 13.72 11.15
C VAL A 81 9.75 14.91 11.25
N ALA A 82 8.45 14.64 11.42
CA ALA A 82 7.45 15.68 11.58
C ALA A 82 7.73 16.58 12.79
N GLY A 83 8.11 15.97 13.93
CA GLY A 83 8.49 16.70 15.15
C GLY A 83 9.71 17.59 14.94
N ALA A 84 10.74 17.13 14.23
CA ALA A 84 11.91 17.92 13.87
C ALA A 84 11.55 19.13 12.96
N LEU A 85 10.47 19.02 12.20
CA LEU A 85 9.92 20.10 11.36
C LEU A 85 8.90 20.99 12.09
N GLY A 86 8.69 20.79 13.40
CA GLY A 86 7.84 21.61 14.24
C GLY A 86 6.39 21.14 14.38
N ALA A 87 6.03 19.93 13.91
CA ALA A 87 4.72 19.36 14.14
C ALA A 87 4.49 19.10 15.64
N ARG A 88 3.26 19.39 16.12
CA ARG A 88 2.86 19.21 17.52
C ARG A 88 1.88 18.06 17.73
N ALA A 89 1.77 17.16 16.76
CA ALA A 89 0.91 15.97 16.81
C ALA A 89 1.73 14.75 16.42
N GLY A 90 1.44 13.60 17.05
CA GLY A 90 1.92 12.31 16.59
C GLY A 90 1.23 11.93 15.29
N LEU A 91 1.96 11.35 14.36
CA LEU A 91 1.44 10.97 13.04
C LEU A 91 1.38 9.44 12.87
N PHE A 92 1.36 8.71 13.98
CA PHE A 92 1.10 7.27 14.00
C PHE A 92 -0.35 6.94 13.59
N GLU A 93 -0.63 5.67 13.36
CA GLU A 93 -1.99 5.19 13.09
C GLU A 93 -2.31 4.00 14.00
N ALA A 94 -3.60 3.79 14.25
CA ALA A 94 -4.10 2.63 14.98
C ALA A 94 -4.83 1.67 14.04
N GLY A 95 -4.69 0.37 14.32
CA GLY A 95 -5.52 -0.69 13.76
C GLY A 95 -6.07 -1.55 14.91
N GLU A 96 -7.39 -1.69 15.00
CA GLU A 96 -8.03 -2.64 15.90
C GLU A 96 -8.66 -3.77 15.10
N ILE A 97 -8.41 -5.00 15.51
CA ILE A 97 -9.02 -6.20 14.96
C ILE A 97 -9.88 -6.84 16.02
N ARG A 98 -11.15 -6.98 15.72
CA ARG A 98 -12.12 -7.68 16.55
C ARG A 98 -12.58 -8.93 15.83
N VAL A 99 -12.24 -10.08 16.38
CA VAL A 99 -12.73 -11.37 15.91
C VAL A 99 -14.00 -11.73 16.66
N ASN A 100 -15.07 -12.05 15.94
CA ASN A 100 -16.35 -12.47 16.55
C ASN A 100 -16.34 -13.99 16.84
N PRO A 101 -17.21 -14.49 17.74
CA PRO A 101 -17.31 -15.93 18.02
C PRO A 101 -17.60 -16.80 16.79
N THR A 102 -18.20 -16.21 15.76
CA THR A 102 -18.47 -16.87 14.46
C THR A 102 -17.25 -17.02 13.57
N GLY A 103 -16.13 -16.39 13.93
CA GLY A 103 -14.93 -16.29 13.08
C GLY A 103 -14.96 -15.13 12.09
N SER A 104 -16.03 -14.33 12.03
CA SER A 104 -16.02 -13.09 11.27
C SER A 104 -15.17 -12.01 11.97
N VAL A 105 -14.71 -11.02 11.22
CA VAL A 105 -13.75 -10.04 11.70
C VAL A 105 -14.23 -8.62 11.40
N SER A 106 -14.18 -7.74 12.41
CA SER A 106 -14.33 -6.30 12.21
C SER A 106 -12.97 -5.62 12.36
N VAL A 107 -12.64 -4.77 11.40
CA VAL A 107 -11.42 -3.95 11.37
C VAL A 107 -11.81 -2.51 11.66
N PHE A 108 -11.14 -1.87 12.61
CA PHE A 108 -11.34 -0.46 12.91
C PHE A 108 -10.06 0.31 12.58
N THR A 109 -10.15 1.32 11.74
CA THR A 109 -9.01 2.09 11.26
C THR A 109 -9.33 3.59 11.19
N GLY A 110 -8.36 4.42 11.52
CA GLY A 110 -8.43 5.87 11.35
C GLY A 110 -8.21 6.33 9.90
N SER A 111 -7.79 5.43 9.00
CA SER A 111 -7.59 5.71 7.59
C SER A 111 -8.93 5.74 6.86
N HIS A 112 -9.58 6.92 6.82
CA HIS A 112 -10.88 7.12 6.21
C HIS A 112 -10.84 6.97 4.68
N SER A 113 -11.79 6.24 4.10
CA SER A 113 -11.95 6.11 2.65
C SER A 113 -12.62 7.33 2.03
N HIS A 114 -12.12 7.75 0.86
CA HIS A 114 -12.70 8.79 0.01
C HIS A 114 -13.02 8.25 -1.38
N GLY A 115 -13.28 6.94 -1.48
CA GLY A 115 -13.54 6.23 -2.73
C GLY A 115 -12.34 5.46 -3.30
N GLN A 116 -11.17 5.47 -2.61
CA GLN A 116 -9.96 4.76 -3.06
C GLN A 116 -9.91 3.28 -2.65
N GLY A 117 -11.01 2.71 -2.17
CA GLY A 117 -11.16 1.27 -1.99
C GLY A 117 -10.47 0.69 -0.74
N HIS A 118 -10.38 1.47 0.35
CA HIS A 118 -9.80 0.98 1.62
C HIS A 118 -10.54 -0.23 2.17
N GLU A 119 -11.87 -0.25 2.10
CA GLU A 119 -12.71 -1.35 2.58
C GLU A 119 -12.30 -2.66 1.90
N THR A 120 -12.13 -2.63 0.59
CA THR A 120 -11.71 -3.80 -0.18
C THR A 120 -10.29 -4.21 0.14
N THR A 121 -9.35 -3.25 0.12
CA THR A 121 -7.91 -3.55 0.28
C THR A 121 -7.60 -4.05 1.69
N PHE A 122 -8.16 -3.41 2.72
CA PHE A 122 -7.95 -3.84 4.10
C PHE A 122 -8.62 -5.18 4.40
N ALA A 123 -9.82 -5.42 3.84
CA ALA A 123 -10.46 -6.73 3.93
C ALA A 123 -9.61 -7.84 3.27
N GLN A 124 -9.01 -7.56 2.12
CA GLN A 124 -8.10 -8.51 1.45
C GLN A 124 -6.85 -8.83 2.30
N ILE A 125 -6.24 -7.82 2.93
CA ILE A 125 -5.10 -8.01 3.83
C ILE A 125 -5.48 -8.91 5.00
N VAL A 126 -6.61 -8.64 5.65
CA VAL A 126 -7.10 -9.40 6.79
C VAL A 126 -7.44 -10.83 6.39
N ALA A 127 -8.20 -10.99 5.30
CA ALA A 127 -8.61 -12.28 4.79
C ALA A 127 -7.40 -13.17 4.43
N ALA A 128 -6.42 -12.61 3.73
CA ALA A 128 -5.19 -13.31 3.38
C ALA A 128 -4.36 -13.69 4.62
N ARG A 129 -4.27 -12.79 5.63
CA ARG A 129 -3.48 -13.05 6.84
C ARG A 129 -4.13 -14.10 7.74
N LEU A 130 -5.46 -14.12 7.83
CA LEU A 130 -6.21 -15.03 8.69
C LEU A 130 -6.71 -16.29 7.99
N GLY A 131 -6.60 -16.40 6.66
CA GLY A 131 -7.08 -17.53 5.88
C GLY A 131 -8.61 -17.68 5.92
N ILE A 132 -9.34 -16.54 5.87
CA ILE A 132 -10.81 -16.47 5.88
C ILE A 132 -11.33 -15.84 4.59
N SER A 133 -12.65 -15.93 4.36
CA SER A 133 -13.26 -15.22 3.22
C SER A 133 -13.19 -13.71 3.40
N VAL A 134 -13.01 -12.97 2.31
CA VAL A 134 -13.10 -11.50 2.30
C VAL A 134 -14.49 -11.03 2.78
N ASP A 135 -15.55 -11.77 2.44
CA ASP A 135 -16.93 -11.49 2.85
C ASP A 135 -17.15 -11.61 4.38
N ALA A 136 -16.22 -12.25 5.10
CA ALA A 136 -16.25 -12.38 6.54
C ALA A 136 -15.57 -11.18 7.25
N VAL A 137 -15.11 -10.19 6.50
CA VAL A 137 -14.38 -9.02 7.04
C VAL A 137 -15.18 -7.74 6.81
N ASP A 138 -15.50 -7.05 7.90
CA ASP A 138 -16.12 -5.73 7.89
C ASP A 138 -15.09 -4.66 8.25
N VAL A 139 -14.99 -3.58 7.46
CA VAL A 139 -14.05 -2.49 7.69
C VAL A 139 -14.78 -1.23 8.11
N VAL A 140 -14.49 -0.76 9.31
CA VAL A 140 -15.09 0.40 9.93
C VAL A 140 -14.09 1.56 9.98
N HIS A 141 -14.47 2.67 9.37
CA HIS A 141 -13.70 3.92 9.39
C HIS A 141 -14.65 5.12 9.48
N GLY A 142 -14.12 6.32 9.72
CA GLY A 142 -14.90 7.57 9.73
C GLY A 142 -15.79 7.77 10.96
N ASP A 143 -15.73 6.88 11.95
CA ASP A 143 -16.50 6.96 13.19
C ASP A 143 -15.55 7.15 14.38
N THR A 144 -15.37 8.40 14.81
CA THR A 144 -14.47 8.75 15.92
C THR A 144 -14.92 8.22 17.29
N GLY A 145 -16.19 7.78 17.41
CA GLY A 145 -16.70 7.13 18.61
C GLY A 145 -16.30 5.66 18.73
N ARG A 146 -15.88 5.03 17.62
CA ARG A 146 -15.54 3.60 17.55
C ARG A 146 -14.06 3.35 17.28
N ILE A 147 -13.38 4.27 16.63
CA ILE A 147 -11.98 4.14 16.23
C ILE A 147 -11.07 4.61 17.35
N PRO A 148 -10.09 3.79 17.80
CA PRO A 148 -9.26 4.11 18.95
C PRO A 148 -8.39 5.35 18.73
N PHE A 149 -7.90 5.56 17.50
CA PHE A 149 -7.12 6.73 17.09
C PHE A 149 -6.97 6.74 15.57
N GLY A 150 -6.87 7.93 14.95
CA GLY A 150 -6.57 8.05 13.53
C GLY A 150 -6.23 9.48 13.13
N MET A 151 -5.28 9.60 12.21
CA MET A 151 -4.91 10.88 11.58
C MET A 151 -5.55 11.06 10.20
N GLY A 152 -6.23 10.03 9.70
CA GLY A 152 -6.93 10.08 8.41
C GLY A 152 -6.07 9.74 7.20
N THR A 153 -6.60 10.05 6.02
CA THR A 153 -6.02 9.71 4.72
C THR A 153 -5.51 10.96 4.02
N TYR A 154 -4.21 11.10 3.93
CA TYR A 154 -3.48 12.15 3.20
C TYR A 154 -2.01 11.75 3.07
N GLY A 155 -1.25 12.38 2.15
CA GLY A 155 0.20 12.12 2.01
C GLY A 155 0.53 10.65 1.76
N SER A 156 -0.33 9.92 1.04
CA SER A 156 -0.16 8.52 0.64
C SER A 156 0.17 7.57 1.81
N ARG A 157 -0.50 7.76 2.97
CA ARG A 157 -0.17 7.05 4.22
C ARG A 157 -1.08 5.88 4.58
N SER A 158 -2.24 5.75 3.95
CA SER A 158 -3.26 4.78 4.40
C SER A 158 -2.79 3.33 4.37
N LEU A 159 -2.08 2.90 3.31
CA LEU A 159 -1.55 1.54 3.26
C LEU A 159 -0.27 1.41 4.10
N SER A 160 0.69 2.32 3.93
CA SER A 160 2.00 2.21 4.58
C SER A 160 1.94 2.39 6.09
N VAL A 161 1.07 3.24 6.62
CA VAL A 161 0.92 3.49 8.06
C VAL A 161 -0.31 2.76 8.61
N GLY A 162 -1.49 3.00 8.08
CA GLY A 162 -2.74 2.37 8.51
C GLY A 162 -2.75 0.86 8.29
N GLY A 163 -2.38 0.41 7.08
CA GLY A 163 -2.27 -1.03 6.77
C GLY A 163 -1.24 -1.73 7.65
N SER A 164 -0.11 -1.09 7.96
CA SER A 164 0.89 -1.65 8.87
C SER A 164 0.38 -1.76 10.31
N ALA A 165 -0.43 -0.82 10.79
CA ALA A 165 -1.09 -0.92 12.10
C ALA A 165 -2.05 -2.12 12.15
N ILE A 166 -2.84 -2.31 11.07
CA ILE A 166 -3.74 -3.47 10.92
C ILE A 166 -2.94 -4.79 10.96
N VAL A 167 -1.85 -4.90 10.18
CA VAL A 167 -1.00 -6.11 10.16
C VAL A 167 -0.41 -6.39 11.54
N LYS A 168 0.06 -5.38 12.26
CA LYS A 168 0.54 -5.56 13.64
C LYS A 168 -0.55 -6.06 14.59
N ALA A 169 -1.78 -5.59 14.45
CA ALA A 169 -2.91 -6.08 15.24
C ALA A 169 -3.24 -7.55 14.88
N LEU A 170 -3.21 -7.90 13.59
CA LEU A 170 -3.39 -9.28 13.12
C LEU A 170 -2.31 -10.23 13.67
N ASP A 171 -1.06 -9.76 13.75
CA ASP A 171 0.01 -10.57 14.36
C ASP A 171 -0.26 -10.86 15.84
N LYS A 172 -0.82 -9.91 16.59
CA LYS A 172 -1.25 -10.15 17.97
C LYS A 172 -2.41 -11.15 18.03
N ILE A 173 -3.41 -11.04 17.14
CA ILE A 173 -4.51 -12.01 17.02
C ILE A 173 -3.98 -13.42 16.76
N VAL A 174 -3.09 -13.58 15.77
CA VAL A 174 -2.50 -14.88 15.44
C VAL A 174 -1.69 -15.42 16.62
N ASN A 175 -0.90 -14.59 17.29
CA ASN A 175 -0.11 -15.01 18.45
C ASN A 175 -0.99 -15.44 19.63
N LYS A 176 -2.08 -14.72 19.91
CA LYS A 176 -3.07 -15.13 20.92
C LYS A 176 -3.77 -16.42 20.50
N GLY A 177 -4.15 -16.53 19.22
CA GLY A 177 -4.73 -17.74 18.65
C GLY A 177 -3.83 -18.97 18.77
N LYS A 178 -2.51 -18.82 18.57
CA LYS A 178 -1.52 -19.89 18.79
C LYS A 178 -1.51 -20.37 20.23
N LYS A 179 -1.60 -19.49 21.22
CA LYS A 179 -1.66 -19.86 22.65
C LYS A 179 -2.94 -20.64 22.98
N ILE A 180 -4.07 -20.21 22.42
CA ILE A 180 -5.36 -20.94 22.58
C ILE A 180 -5.27 -22.31 21.92
N ALA A 181 -4.77 -22.38 20.68
CA ALA A 181 -4.62 -23.64 19.96
C ALA A 181 -3.63 -24.60 20.64
N ALA A 182 -2.52 -24.09 21.20
CA ALA A 182 -1.57 -24.88 21.96
C ALA A 182 -2.24 -25.58 23.16
N HIS A 183 -3.07 -24.83 23.90
CA HIS A 183 -3.86 -25.41 24.99
C HIS A 183 -4.83 -26.51 24.51
N LEU A 184 -5.59 -26.21 23.45
CA LEU A 184 -6.57 -27.16 22.88
C LEU A 184 -5.94 -28.43 22.28
N LEU A 185 -4.72 -28.29 21.77
CA LEU A 185 -3.97 -29.37 21.13
C LEU A 185 -2.96 -30.04 22.08
N GLU A 186 -2.90 -29.62 23.36
CA GLU A 186 -1.93 -30.12 24.34
C GLU A 186 -0.50 -30.14 23.76
N ALA A 187 -0.06 -28.99 23.22
CA ALA A 187 1.24 -28.79 22.58
C ALA A 187 1.94 -27.54 23.13
N ALA A 188 3.23 -27.40 22.89
CA ALA A 188 3.95 -26.18 23.22
C ALA A 188 3.58 -25.04 22.27
N GLU A 189 3.52 -23.81 22.75
CA GLU A 189 3.20 -22.63 21.91
C GLU A 189 4.15 -22.48 20.71
N GLY A 190 5.43 -22.81 20.88
CA GLY A 190 6.44 -22.76 19.83
C GLY A 190 6.27 -23.78 18.72
N ASP A 191 5.51 -24.85 18.99
CA ASP A 191 5.22 -25.91 18.01
C ASP A 191 3.96 -25.61 17.18
N ILE A 192 3.24 -24.52 17.48
CA ILE A 192 2.03 -24.16 16.72
C ILE A 192 2.40 -23.28 15.53
N GLU A 193 2.18 -23.78 14.35
CA GLU A 193 2.20 -23.04 13.10
C GLU A 193 0.81 -22.52 12.75
N PHE A 194 0.73 -21.33 12.13
CA PHE A 194 -0.51 -20.79 11.61
C PHE A 194 -0.37 -20.54 10.11
N LYS A 195 -1.20 -21.21 9.34
CA LYS A 195 -1.24 -21.07 7.89
C LYS A 195 -2.64 -21.37 7.35
N ASP A 196 -3.09 -20.62 6.36
CA ASP A 196 -4.34 -20.82 5.63
C ASP A 196 -5.55 -21.08 6.55
N GLY A 197 -5.67 -20.25 7.62
CA GLY A 197 -6.79 -20.33 8.57
C GLY A 197 -6.73 -21.51 9.54
N LYS A 198 -5.59 -22.16 9.69
CA LYS A 198 -5.41 -23.31 10.59
C LYS A 198 -4.20 -23.15 11.49
N PHE A 199 -4.39 -23.52 12.75
CA PHE A 199 -3.35 -23.68 13.75
C PHE A 199 -2.98 -25.16 13.82
N THR A 200 -1.78 -25.54 13.46
CA THR A 200 -1.34 -26.92 13.33
C THR A 200 -0.12 -27.18 14.22
N VAL A 201 -0.05 -28.32 14.89
CA VAL A 201 1.14 -28.77 15.60
C VAL A 201 2.19 -29.19 14.57
N ALA A 202 3.34 -28.54 14.54
CA ALA A 202 4.42 -28.78 13.59
C ALA A 202 4.76 -30.27 13.45
N GLY A 203 4.86 -30.76 12.22
CA GLY A 203 5.19 -32.16 11.93
C GLY A 203 4.05 -33.18 12.16
N THR A 204 2.82 -32.72 12.42
CA THR A 204 1.65 -33.55 12.64
C THR A 204 0.45 -33.09 11.81
N ASP A 205 -0.65 -33.90 11.82
CA ASP A 205 -1.96 -33.55 11.27
C ASP A 205 -2.93 -32.93 12.28
N ARG A 206 -2.49 -32.80 13.54
CA ARG A 206 -3.29 -32.19 14.63
C ARG A 206 -3.45 -30.71 14.41
N SER A 207 -4.68 -30.26 14.22
CA SER A 207 -4.94 -28.83 13.93
C SER A 207 -6.27 -28.36 14.50
N LYS A 208 -6.39 -27.02 14.61
CA LYS A 208 -7.63 -26.31 14.88
C LYS A 208 -7.81 -25.20 13.84
N THR A 209 -9.02 -25.04 13.37
CA THR A 209 -9.37 -23.96 12.46
C THR A 209 -9.40 -22.61 13.20
N PHE A 210 -9.25 -21.51 12.47
CA PHE A 210 -9.39 -20.15 13.00
C PHE A 210 -10.76 -19.96 13.69
N GLY A 211 -11.85 -20.47 13.09
CA GLY A 211 -13.20 -20.39 13.65
C GLY A 211 -13.35 -21.16 14.98
N GLU A 212 -12.75 -22.35 15.12
CA GLU A 212 -12.77 -23.12 16.38
C GLU A 212 -12.02 -22.35 17.49
N VAL A 213 -10.88 -21.76 17.17
CA VAL A 213 -10.11 -20.95 18.11
C VAL A 213 -10.87 -19.68 18.49
N ALA A 214 -11.50 -19.01 17.50
CA ALA A 214 -12.33 -17.84 17.75
C ALA A 214 -13.50 -18.17 18.68
N LEU A 215 -14.24 -19.24 18.42
CA LEU A 215 -15.34 -19.67 19.28
C LEU A 215 -14.86 -19.97 20.70
N THR A 216 -13.74 -20.70 20.84
CA THR A 216 -13.17 -21.05 22.15
C THR A 216 -12.78 -19.81 22.96
N ALA A 217 -12.31 -18.75 22.31
CA ALA A 217 -11.97 -17.50 22.98
C ALA A 217 -13.16 -16.82 23.67
N TYR A 218 -14.40 -17.09 23.21
CA TYR A 218 -15.62 -16.51 23.79
C TYR A 218 -16.47 -17.52 24.56
N VAL A 219 -16.20 -18.82 24.41
CA VAL A 219 -16.83 -19.92 25.16
C VAL A 219 -15.72 -20.67 25.91
N PRO A 220 -15.17 -20.09 27.00
CA PRO A 220 -13.92 -20.54 27.60
C PRO A 220 -14.09 -21.76 28.52
N HIS A 221 -14.82 -22.80 28.10
CA HIS A 221 -15.03 -24.04 28.89
C HIS A 221 -13.75 -24.89 28.96
N ASN A 222 -12.92 -24.87 27.89
CA ASN A 222 -11.57 -25.43 27.85
C ASN A 222 -10.62 -24.35 27.35
N TYR A 223 -10.17 -23.51 28.27
CA TYR A 223 -9.42 -22.28 27.96
C TYR A 223 -8.40 -22.02 29.09
N PRO A 224 -7.20 -21.55 28.79
CA PRO A 224 -6.16 -21.29 29.79
C PRO A 224 -6.40 -19.96 30.51
N LEU A 225 -7.46 -19.88 31.34
CA LEU A 225 -7.89 -18.66 32.05
C LEU A 225 -6.84 -18.13 33.05
N ASP A 226 -5.89 -18.97 33.45
CA ASP A 226 -4.75 -18.60 34.29
C ASP A 226 -3.68 -17.81 33.54
N LYS A 227 -3.70 -17.84 32.20
CA LYS A 227 -2.68 -17.24 31.32
C LYS A 227 -3.23 -16.22 30.33
N LEU A 228 -4.49 -16.37 29.93
CA LEU A 228 -5.10 -15.57 28.89
C LEU A 228 -6.48 -15.06 29.29
N GLU A 229 -6.74 -13.79 29.00
CA GLU A 229 -8.09 -13.25 29.10
C GLU A 229 -8.97 -13.77 27.95
N PRO A 230 -10.28 -14.04 28.19
CA PRO A 230 -11.23 -14.36 27.13
C PRO A 230 -11.31 -13.29 26.03
N GLY A 231 -11.87 -13.67 24.88
CA GLY A 231 -12.00 -12.79 23.72
C GLY A 231 -10.79 -12.84 22.79
N LEU A 232 -10.97 -12.34 21.58
CA LEU A 232 -9.95 -12.32 20.53
C LEU A 232 -10.01 -10.97 19.82
N ASN A 233 -9.65 -9.91 20.57
CA ASN A 233 -9.59 -8.53 20.09
C ASN A 233 -8.22 -7.96 20.38
N GLU A 234 -7.64 -7.27 19.42
CA GLU A 234 -6.31 -6.67 19.58
C GLU A 234 -6.23 -5.31 18.89
N THR A 235 -5.57 -4.40 19.55
CA THR A 235 -5.22 -3.07 18.99
C THR A 235 -3.72 -2.94 18.86
N ALA A 236 -3.28 -2.37 17.76
CA ALA A 236 -1.88 -2.01 17.58
C ALA A 236 -1.75 -0.58 17.02
N PHE A 237 -0.60 0.01 17.29
CA PHE A 237 -0.22 1.31 16.78
C PHE A 237 1.05 1.17 15.94
N TYR A 238 1.10 1.96 14.88
CA TYR A 238 2.26 2.01 14.01
C TYR A 238 2.67 3.44 13.70
N ASP A 239 3.92 3.73 13.99
CA ASP A 239 4.62 4.95 13.60
C ASP A 239 5.82 4.52 12.74
N PRO A 240 5.89 4.93 11.48
CA PRO A 240 6.99 4.53 10.62
C PRO A 240 8.30 5.19 11.06
N THR A 241 9.42 4.53 10.81
CA THR A 241 10.77 5.07 11.07
C THR A 241 11.31 5.88 9.89
N ASN A 242 10.73 5.69 8.71
CA ASN A 242 11.05 6.38 7.47
C ASN A 242 9.80 6.47 6.58
N PHE A 243 9.86 7.33 5.57
CA PHE A 243 8.92 7.29 4.44
C PHE A 243 9.13 6.04 3.60
N THR A 244 8.18 5.74 2.73
CA THR A 244 8.33 4.81 1.61
C THR A 244 8.36 5.60 0.30
N TYR A 245 9.03 5.06 -0.73
CA TYR A 245 9.37 5.86 -1.91
C TYR A 245 8.97 5.16 -3.22
N PRO A 246 7.68 5.12 -3.57
CA PRO A 246 7.26 4.73 -4.90
C PRO A 246 7.83 5.70 -5.92
N ALA A 247 8.09 5.21 -7.12
CA ALA A 247 8.69 5.97 -8.19
C ALA A 247 8.14 5.55 -9.54
N GLY A 248 8.29 6.41 -10.55
CA GLY A 248 7.84 6.06 -11.89
C GLY A 248 8.39 6.95 -12.98
N THR A 249 8.08 6.56 -14.20
CA THR A 249 8.34 7.37 -15.40
C THR A 249 7.06 7.48 -16.23
N HIS A 250 6.68 8.72 -16.50
CA HIS A 250 5.58 9.06 -17.37
C HIS A 250 6.09 9.67 -18.67
N ILE A 251 5.45 9.33 -19.79
CA ILE A 251 5.72 9.89 -21.12
C ILE A 251 4.41 10.39 -21.70
N CYS A 252 4.36 11.68 -21.99
CA CYS A 252 3.22 12.30 -22.62
C CYS A 252 3.57 12.73 -24.06
N GLU A 253 2.70 12.38 -25.01
CA GLU A 253 2.78 12.78 -26.40
C GLU A 253 1.57 13.65 -26.73
N VAL A 254 1.83 14.88 -27.20
CA VAL A 254 0.80 15.86 -27.50
C VAL A 254 0.86 16.27 -28.97
N GLU A 255 -0.29 16.64 -29.50
CA GLU A 255 -0.43 17.27 -30.82
C GLU A 255 -1.08 18.64 -30.65
N ILE A 256 -0.56 19.63 -31.36
CA ILE A 256 -0.99 21.03 -31.26
C ILE A 256 -1.42 21.49 -32.65
N ASP A 257 -2.58 22.11 -32.71
CA ASP A 257 -3.06 22.86 -33.88
C ASP A 257 -2.46 24.28 -33.80
N PRO A 258 -1.53 24.66 -34.70
CA PRO A 258 -0.88 25.96 -34.62
C PRO A 258 -1.80 27.13 -34.92
N ASP A 259 -2.91 26.89 -35.68
CA ASP A 259 -3.87 27.94 -36.09
C ASP A 259 -4.81 28.29 -34.92
N THR A 260 -5.18 27.33 -34.11
CA THR A 260 -6.12 27.51 -32.99
C THR A 260 -5.47 27.49 -31.62
N GLY A 261 -4.24 26.96 -31.51
CA GLY A 261 -3.54 26.72 -30.25
C GLY A 261 -4.10 25.54 -29.44
N VAL A 262 -5.07 24.78 -29.97
CA VAL A 262 -5.66 23.63 -29.28
C VAL A 262 -4.62 22.53 -29.10
N VAL A 263 -4.46 22.07 -27.86
CA VAL A 263 -3.56 20.97 -27.47
C VAL A 263 -4.39 19.69 -27.28
N THR A 264 -4.01 18.61 -27.95
CA THR A 264 -4.59 17.29 -27.80
C THR A 264 -3.55 16.36 -27.20
N VAL A 265 -3.89 15.66 -26.11
CA VAL A 265 -3.07 14.56 -25.58
C VAL A 265 -3.26 13.35 -26.49
N ALA A 266 -2.26 13.07 -27.31
CA ALA A 266 -2.31 11.97 -28.29
C ALA A 266 -2.05 10.61 -27.63
N LYS A 267 -1.16 10.57 -26.63
CA LYS A 267 -0.83 9.38 -25.86
C LYS A 267 -0.25 9.78 -24.50
N PHE A 268 -0.69 9.09 -23.44
CA PHE A 268 -0.06 9.16 -22.13
C PHE A 268 0.36 7.75 -21.71
N THR A 269 1.58 7.60 -21.25
CA THR A 269 2.14 6.32 -20.77
C THR A 269 2.68 6.51 -19.38
N ALA A 270 2.24 5.67 -18.46
CA ALA A 270 2.75 5.62 -17.09
C ALA A 270 3.39 4.24 -16.83
N CYS A 271 4.52 4.22 -16.17
CA CYS A 271 5.17 3.02 -15.66
C CYS A 271 5.67 3.31 -14.27
N ASP A 272 4.96 2.75 -13.27
CA ASP A 272 5.13 3.09 -11.86
C ASP A 272 5.49 1.84 -11.07
N ASP A 273 6.33 2.01 -10.05
CA ASP A 273 6.71 1.01 -9.07
C ASP A 273 6.09 1.38 -7.72
N PHE A 274 5.12 0.58 -7.29
CA PHE A 274 4.43 0.70 -6.01
C PHE A 274 4.84 -0.40 -5.01
N GLY A 275 5.86 -1.19 -5.33
CA GLY A 275 6.23 -2.37 -4.57
C GLY A 275 5.20 -3.49 -4.68
N ASN A 276 4.80 -4.09 -3.55
CA ASN A 276 3.83 -5.18 -3.54
C ASN A 276 2.39 -4.67 -3.70
N ILE A 277 1.77 -5.01 -4.82
CA ILE A 277 0.40 -4.60 -5.14
C ILE A 277 -0.61 -5.50 -4.42
N ILE A 278 -1.47 -4.92 -3.58
CA ILE A 278 -2.53 -5.63 -2.87
C ILE A 278 -3.71 -5.91 -3.82
N ASN A 279 -4.14 -4.90 -4.57
CA ASN A 279 -5.25 -5.03 -5.53
C ASN A 279 -4.91 -4.29 -6.83
N PRO A 280 -4.63 -5.00 -7.94
CA PRO A 280 -4.24 -4.38 -9.20
C PRO A 280 -5.29 -3.43 -9.77
N MET A 281 -6.57 -3.78 -9.69
CA MET A 281 -7.67 -2.95 -10.21
C MET A 281 -7.78 -1.62 -9.45
N ILE A 282 -7.59 -1.63 -8.14
CA ILE A 282 -7.61 -0.41 -7.32
C ILE A 282 -6.38 0.46 -7.64
N VAL A 283 -5.20 -0.15 -7.78
CA VAL A 283 -3.98 0.58 -8.16
C VAL A 283 -4.16 1.24 -9.54
N GLU A 284 -4.67 0.51 -10.53
CA GLU A 284 -4.97 1.07 -11.86
C GLU A 284 -5.94 2.24 -11.77
N GLY A 285 -7.02 2.10 -10.98
CA GLY A 285 -7.97 3.18 -10.71
C GLY A 285 -7.33 4.42 -10.07
N GLN A 286 -6.40 4.24 -9.13
CA GLN A 286 -5.66 5.34 -8.50
C GLN A 286 -4.72 6.03 -9.51
N VAL A 287 -4.04 5.29 -10.37
CA VAL A 287 -3.19 5.84 -11.44
C VAL A 287 -4.04 6.68 -12.40
N HIS A 288 -5.16 6.14 -12.88
CA HIS A 288 -6.07 6.88 -13.76
C HIS A 288 -6.62 8.15 -13.10
N GLY A 289 -6.98 8.09 -11.80
CA GLY A 289 -7.43 9.25 -11.04
C GLY A 289 -6.35 10.34 -10.93
N GLY A 290 -5.12 9.96 -10.63
CA GLY A 290 -3.98 10.89 -10.58
C GLY A 290 -3.68 11.53 -11.94
N LEU A 291 -3.72 10.74 -13.01
CA LEU A 291 -3.54 11.23 -14.39
C LEU A 291 -4.65 12.20 -14.79
N ALA A 292 -5.91 11.88 -14.50
CA ALA A 292 -7.05 12.74 -14.82
C ALA A 292 -6.92 14.11 -14.10
N GLN A 293 -6.51 14.11 -12.84
CA GLN A 293 -6.26 15.35 -12.09
C GLN A 293 -5.11 16.15 -12.71
N GLY A 294 -3.97 15.53 -13.01
CA GLY A 294 -2.82 16.20 -13.59
C GLY A 294 -3.05 16.73 -15.02
N LEU A 295 -3.89 16.05 -15.81
CA LEU A 295 -4.26 16.52 -17.16
C LEU A 295 -5.30 17.65 -17.11
N GLY A 296 -6.11 17.72 -16.02
CA GLY A 296 -7.15 18.74 -15.86
C GLY A 296 -6.62 20.08 -15.40
N GLN A 297 -5.45 20.13 -14.81
CA GLN A 297 -4.74 21.37 -14.43
C GLN A 297 -4.09 22.06 -15.65
#